data_24cf8b5d7687b1e081d211d25fe8f5ff
#
_entry.id   24cf8b5d7687b1e081d211d25fe8f5ff
#
_cell.length_a   1.000
_cell.length_b   1.000
_cell.length_c   1.000
_cell.angle_alpha   90.00
_cell.angle_beta   90.00
_cell.angle_gamma   90.00
#
_symmetry.space_group_name_H-M   'P 1'
#
loop_
_entity.id
_entity.type
_entity.pdbx_description
1 polymer ?
#
loop_
_entity_poly.entity_id
_entity_poly.type
_entity_poly.pdbx_seq_one_letter_code
_entity_poly.pdbx_strand_id
1 'polypeptide(L)'
;GLGSCAVLLALLGLLAPASAFFFPLLSLWASVGLFVLALCVLRVAGAELDFFHKAVVFGIWAVAVVYFYWTLSSRSFVYVWDYANYLLKQYDAEAAFAQSTGAGFGFILGSMADDYTNFITLFTEFPFCLTDHTGDDYSFSQVFCILPTLLVLLAGLVVKVGQILNVENRRYYFLFGMTLTAAYPFLRMSAVLAQPDWFGLIFGFAILLLTMDFRFDRLEPVRFGLIFLATAAIILARRLSLIHI
;
A
#
# COMPACT_ATOMS: atom_id res chain seq x y z
N GLY A 1 -23.25 -2.90 9.25
CA GLY A 1 -22.50 -1.67 9.22
C GLY A 1 -21.53 -1.53 8.05
N LEU A 2 -20.23 -1.59 8.29
CA LEU A 2 -19.19 -1.35 7.24
C LEU A 2 -19.22 -2.39 6.10
N GLY A 3 -19.53 -3.65 6.40
CA GLY A 3 -19.62 -4.70 5.39
C GLY A 3 -20.76 -4.48 4.39
N SER A 4 -21.89 -3.97 4.85
CA SER A 4 -23.06 -3.70 3.98
C SER A 4 -22.81 -2.53 3.04
N CYS A 5 -22.09 -1.50 3.47
CA CYS A 5 -21.68 -0.39 2.61
C CYS A 5 -20.70 -0.82 1.54
N ALA A 6 -19.72 -1.67 1.89
CA ALA A 6 -18.74 -2.18 0.92
C ALA A 6 -19.41 -3.05 -0.16
N VAL A 7 -20.36 -3.91 0.22
CA VAL A 7 -21.14 -4.72 -0.72
C VAL A 7 -22.03 -3.84 -1.61
N LEU A 8 -22.68 -2.83 -1.04
CA LEU A 8 -23.54 -1.91 -1.82
C LEU A 8 -22.71 -1.10 -2.83
N LEU A 9 -21.53 -0.63 -2.43
CA LEU A 9 -20.63 0.12 -3.31
C LEU A 9 -20.02 -0.76 -4.39
N ALA A 10 -19.70 -2.03 -4.08
CA ALA A 10 -19.28 -3.00 -5.08
C ALA A 10 -20.39 -3.31 -6.08
N LEU A 11 -21.64 -3.46 -5.62
CA LEU A 11 -22.80 -3.66 -6.49
C LEU A 11 -23.11 -2.44 -7.34
N LEU A 12 -23.01 -1.23 -6.80
CA LEU A 12 -23.16 0.01 -7.56
C LEU A 12 -22.06 0.18 -8.61
N GLY A 13 -20.82 -0.22 -8.29
CA GLY A 13 -19.72 -0.23 -9.25
C GLY A 13 -19.91 -1.24 -10.38
N LEU A 14 -20.52 -2.41 -10.10
CA LEU A 14 -20.84 -3.42 -11.12
C LEU A 14 -22.01 -3.02 -12.02
N LEU A 15 -22.92 -2.18 -11.52
CA LEU A 15 -24.10 -1.73 -12.24
C LEU A 15 -23.89 -0.39 -12.96
N ALA A 16 -22.83 0.35 -12.64
CA ALA A 16 -22.51 1.58 -13.33
C ALA A 16 -21.96 1.25 -14.73
N PRO A 17 -22.53 1.76 -15.82
CA PRO A 17 -21.85 1.73 -17.12
C PRO A 17 -20.49 2.40 -16.96
N ALA A 18 -19.51 1.98 -17.77
CA ALA A 18 -18.12 2.46 -17.75
C ALA A 18 -18.06 3.99 -17.61
N SER A 19 -18.18 4.49 -16.39
CA SER A 19 -18.06 5.92 -16.10
C SER A 19 -16.58 6.19 -15.88
N ALA A 20 -16.09 7.31 -16.39
CA ALA A 20 -14.72 7.77 -16.17
C ALA A 20 -14.33 7.80 -14.67
N PHE A 21 -15.30 7.75 -13.77
CA PHE A 21 -15.12 7.76 -12.32
C PHE A 21 -15.03 6.35 -11.68
N PHE A 22 -15.34 5.28 -12.44
CA PHE A 22 -15.36 3.94 -11.84
C PHE A 22 -13.98 3.49 -11.37
N PHE A 23 -12.97 3.60 -12.22
CA PHE A 23 -11.61 3.15 -11.90
C PHE A 23 -10.96 3.99 -10.78
N PRO A 24 -11.01 5.34 -10.81
CA PRO A 24 -10.57 6.15 -9.67
C PRO A 24 -11.25 5.79 -8.35
N LEU A 25 -12.56 5.58 -8.35
CA LEU A 25 -13.30 5.21 -7.16
C LEU A 25 -12.90 3.82 -6.64
N LEU A 26 -12.72 2.86 -7.54
CA LEU A 26 -12.23 1.52 -7.22
C LEU A 26 -10.83 1.59 -6.59
N SER A 27 -9.94 2.41 -7.14
CA SER A 27 -8.59 2.64 -6.63
C SER A 27 -8.60 3.23 -5.22
N LEU A 28 -9.44 4.24 -4.98
CA LEU A 28 -9.62 4.81 -3.65
C LEU A 28 -10.07 3.75 -2.64
N TRP A 29 -11.07 2.94 -3.00
CA TRP A 29 -11.57 1.88 -2.13
C TRP A 29 -10.56 0.76 -1.91
N ALA A 30 -9.78 0.41 -2.93
CA ALA A 30 -8.69 -0.56 -2.79
C ALA A 30 -7.63 -0.05 -1.80
N SER A 31 -7.24 1.22 -1.89
CA SER A 31 -6.28 1.84 -0.98
C SER A 31 -6.80 1.93 0.46
N VAL A 32 -8.06 2.34 0.64
CA VAL A 32 -8.72 2.34 1.95
C VAL A 32 -8.83 0.91 2.50
N GLY A 33 -9.18 -0.06 1.66
CA GLY A 33 -9.25 -1.48 2.05
C GLY A 33 -7.91 -2.03 2.50
N LEU A 34 -6.82 -1.68 1.80
CA LEU A 34 -5.46 -2.05 2.19
C LEU A 34 -5.07 -1.45 3.54
N PHE A 35 -5.42 -0.18 3.78
CA PHE A 35 -5.19 0.49 5.05
C PHE A 35 -5.99 -0.16 6.20
N VAL A 36 -7.26 -0.47 5.98
CA VAL A 36 -8.10 -1.18 6.97
C VAL A 36 -7.54 -2.58 7.25
N LEU A 37 -7.08 -3.30 6.23
CA LEU A 37 -6.41 -4.58 6.40
C LEU A 37 -5.17 -4.47 7.28
N ALA A 38 -4.35 -3.44 7.10
CA ALA A 38 -3.20 -3.17 7.96
C ALA A 38 -3.61 -2.96 9.43
N LEU A 39 -4.68 -2.20 9.68
CA LEU A 39 -5.20 -2.04 11.05
C LEU A 39 -5.70 -3.37 11.65
N CYS A 40 -6.32 -4.23 10.84
CA CYS A 40 -6.71 -5.58 11.27
C CYS A 40 -5.49 -6.43 11.63
N VAL A 41 -4.42 -6.37 10.82
CA VAL A 41 -3.14 -7.04 11.11
C VAL A 41 -2.58 -6.59 12.44
N LEU A 42 -2.52 -5.27 12.69
CA LEU A 42 -2.03 -4.73 13.96
C LEU A 42 -2.84 -5.25 15.16
N ARG A 43 -4.15 -5.26 15.02
CA ARG A 43 -5.05 -5.75 16.09
C ARG A 43 -4.81 -7.24 16.38
N VAL A 44 -4.72 -8.07 15.35
CA VAL A 44 -4.47 -9.52 15.50
C VAL A 44 -3.07 -9.79 16.05
N ALA A 45 -2.08 -8.98 15.67
CA ALA A 45 -0.71 -9.06 16.19
C ALA A 45 -0.54 -8.48 17.60
N GLY A 46 -1.57 -7.84 18.18
CA GLY A 46 -1.48 -7.17 19.48
C GLY A 46 -0.55 -5.96 19.50
N ALA A 47 -0.43 -5.27 18.35
CA ALA A 47 0.41 -4.09 18.15
C ALA A 47 -0.45 -2.83 17.93
N GLU A 48 -1.53 -2.68 18.68
CA GLU A 48 -2.47 -1.56 18.52
C GLU A 48 -1.80 -0.21 18.76
N LEU A 49 -2.10 0.73 17.88
CA LEU A 49 -1.60 2.11 17.96
C LEU A 49 -2.57 2.96 18.78
N ASP A 50 -2.07 3.62 19.81
CA ASP A 50 -2.82 4.63 20.55
C ASP A 50 -2.90 5.96 19.75
N PHE A 51 -3.55 6.96 20.34
CA PHE A 51 -3.71 8.27 19.72
C PHE A 51 -2.37 8.94 19.39
N PHE A 52 -1.38 8.84 20.28
CA PHE A 52 -0.05 9.42 20.05
C PHE A 52 0.65 8.77 18.85
N HIS A 53 0.66 7.44 18.76
CA HIS A 53 1.24 6.70 17.65
C HIS A 53 0.58 7.09 16.32
N LYS A 54 -0.76 7.16 16.29
CA LYS A 54 -1.52 7.57 15.11
C LYS A 54 -1.21 9.00 14.68
N ALA A 55 -1.10 9.93 15.64
CA ALA A 55 -0.74 11.32 15.36
C ALA A 55 0.65 11.45 14.75
N VAL A 56 1.64 10.70 15.25
CA VAL A 56 2.99 10.67 14.67
C VAL A 56 2.99 10.09 13.25
N VAL A 57 2.31 8.97 13.03
CA VAL A 57 2.18 8.35 11.69
C VAL A 57 1.55 9.32 10.71
N PHE A 58 0.43 9.95 11.10
CA PHE A 58 -0.25 10.95 10.27
C PHE A 58 0.65 12.16 9.99
N GLY A 59 1.37 12.65 10.99
CA GLY A 59 2.30 13.77 10.84
C GLY A 59 3.43 13.45 9.85
N ILE A 60 4.04 12.25 9.93
CA ILE A 60 5.07 11.81 8.98
C ILE A 60 4.49 11.72 7.58
N TRP A 61 3.30 11.13 7.41
CA TRP A 61 2.64 11.05 6.11
C TRP A 61 2.34 12.43 5.54
N ALA A 62 1.76 13.35 6.33
CA ALA A 62 1.44 14.70 5.87
C ALA A 62 2.70 15.47 5.43
N VAL A 63 3.79 15.37 6.21
CA VAL A 63 5.09 15.96 5.85
C VAL A 63 5.63 15.32 4.56
N ALA A 64 5.52 14.00 4.42
CA ALA A 64 5.95 13.30 3.20
C ALA A 64 5.15 13.77 1.98
N VAL A 65 3.82 13.86 2.07
CA VAL A 65 2.96 14.34 0.98
C VAL A 65 3.38 15.75 0.53
N VAL A 66 3.54 16.68 1.48
CA VAL A 66 3.96 18.06 1.18
C VAL A 66 5.37 18.09 0.57
N TYR A 67 6.31 17.34 1.17
CA TYR A 67 7.69 17.28 0.69
C TYR A 67 7.78 16.70 -0.73
N PHE A 68 7.09 15.61 -1.01
CA PHE A 68 7.11 14.98 -2.33
C PHE A 68 6.40 15.83 -3.36
N TYR A 69 5.25 16.41 -3.05
CA TYR A 69 4.57 17.35 -3.93
C TYR A 69 5.51 18.50 -4.34
N TRP A 70 6.16 19.12 -3.36
CA TRP A 70 7.11 20.22 -3.64
C TRP A 70 8.36 19.76 -4.41
N THR A 71 8.91 18.60 -4.06
CA THR A 71 10.10 18.06 -4.72
C THR A 71 9.82 17.67 -6.17
N LEU A 72 8.70 17.02 -6.43
CA LEU A 72 8.30 16.56 -7.76
C LEU A 72 7.93 17.76 -8.65
N SER A 73 7.20 18.75 -8.13
CA SER A 73 6.84 19.95 -8.89
C SER A 73 8.03 20.84 -9.25
N SER A 74 9.16 20.71 -8.55
CA SER A 74 10.37 21.52 -8.76
C SER A 74 11.44 20.82 -9.61
N ARG A 75 11.26 19.56 -9.99
CA ARG A 75 12.25 18.76 -10.70
C ARG A 75 11.60 17.93 -11.78
N SER A 76 12.30 17.81 -12.91
CA SER A 76 11.93 16.85 -13.96
C SER A 76 12.74 15.57 -13.77
N PHE A 77 12.05 14.46 -13.50
CA PHE A 77 12.67 13.14 -13.44
C PHE A 77 12.49 12.41 -14.77
N VAL A 78 13.54 11.72 -15.21
CA VAL A 78 13.44 10.80 -16.33
C VAL A 78 13.19 9.40 -15.77
N TYR A 79 12.00 8.89 -16.02
CA TYR A 79 11.63 7.53 -15.63
C TYR A 79 12.18 6.56 -16.67
N VAL A 80 12.96 5.58 -16.21
CA VAL A 80 13.61 4.59 -17.07
C VAL A 80 13.29 3.18 -16.58
N TRP A 81 13.33 2.19 -17.49
CA TRP A 81 13.18 0.77 -17.18
C TRP A 81 11.83 0.44 -16.53
N ASP A 82 11.87 -0.22 -15.38
CA ASP A 82 10.69 -0.70 -14.66
C ASP A 82 9.73 0.44 -14.29
N TYR A 83 10.24 1.62 -13.96
CA TYR A 83 9.43 2.77 -13.56
C TYR A 83 8.58 3.30 -14.72
N ALA A 84 9.18 3.43 -15.91
CA ALA A 84 8.46 3.80 -17.10
C ALA A 84 7.42 2.74 -17.46
N ASN A 85 7.74 1.46 -17.26
CA ASN A 85 6.83 0.36 -17.53
C ASN A 85 5.57 0.41 -16.61
N TYR A 86 5.71 0.70 -15.32
CA TYR A 86 4.56 0.81 -14.45
C TYR A 86 3.69 2.03 -14.74
N LEU A 87 4.28 3.15 -15.16
CA LEU A 87 3.51 4.31 -15.64
C LEU A 87 2.72 3.96 -16.91
N LEU A 88 3.34 3.29 -17.87
CA LEU A 88 2.65 2.82 -19.09
C LEU A 88 1.51 1.86 -18.76
N LYS A 89 1.71 0.94 -17.83
CA LYS A 89 0.65 0.05 -17.34
C LYS A 89 -0.50 0.79 -16.66
N GLN A 90 -0.23 1.95 -16.04
CA GLN A 90 -1.30 2.80 -15.49
C GLN A 90 -2.17 3.36 -16.60
N TYR A 91 -1.59 3.88 -17.67
CA TYR A 91 -2.35 4.36 -18.84
C TYR A 91 -3.13 3.23 -19.53
N ASP A 92 -2.53 2.04 -19.66
CA ASP A 92 -3.20 0.89 -20.24
C ASP A 92 -4.38 0.42 -19.36
N ALA A 93 -4.25 0.50 -18.04
CA ALA A 93 -5.34 0.20 -17.11
C ALA A 93 -6.49 1.20 -17.25
N GLU A 94 -6.19 2.51 -17.31
CA GLU A 94 -7.20 3.55 -17.58
C GLU A 94 -7.93 3.29 -18.89
N ALA A 95 -7.19 3.01 -19.97
CA ALA A 95 -7.77 2.71 -21.28
C ALA A 95 -8.65 1.45 -21.24
N ALA A 96 -8.24 0.41 -20.53
CA ALA A 96 -9.01 -0.82 -20.39
C ALA A 96 -10.30 -0.61 -19.57
N PHE A 97 -10.23 0.12 -18.45
CA PHE A 97 -11.42 0.45 -17.64
C PHE A 97 -12.36 1.43 -18.36
N ALA A 98 -11.84 2.32 -19.21
CA ALA A 98 -12.64 3.20 -20.04
C ALA A 98 -13.46 2.42 -21.10
N GLN A 99 -12.93 1.29 -21.60
CA GLN A 99 -13.69 0.42 -22.52
C GLN A 99 -14.83 -0.30 -21.81
N SER A 100 -14.53 -0.97 -20.71
CA SER A 100 -15.52 -1.62 -19.83
C SER A 100 -14.85 -2.07 -18.52
N THR A 101 -15.68 -2.24 -17.48
CA THR A 101 -15.24 -2.84 -16.20
C THR A 101 -14.65 -4.25 -16.41
N GLY A 102 -15.24 -5.04 -17.31
CA GLY A 102 -14.73 -6.39 -17.64
C GLY A 102 -13.37 -6.36 -18.32
N ALA A 103 -13.13 -5.43 -19.24
CA ALA A 103 -11.82 -5.23 -19.89
C ALA A 103 -10.76 -4.81 -18.86
N GLY A 104 -11.10 -3.86 -17.96
CA GLY A 104 -10.20 -3.42 -16.89
C GLY A 104 -9.79 -4.55 -15.96
N PHE A 105 -10.74 -5.33 -15.43
CA PHE A 105 -10.41 -6.50 -14.62
C PHE A 105 -9.67 -7.57 -15.42
N GLY A 106 -10.03 -7.78 -16.69
CA GLY A 106 -9.31 -8.68 -17.58
C GLY A 106 -7.84 -8.27 -17.74
N PHE A 107 -7.55 -6.98 -17.88
CA PHE A 107 -6.19 -6.44 -17.94
C PHE A 107 -5.40 -6.69 -16.64
N ILE A 108 -6.03 -6.46 -15.47
CA ILE A 108 -5.38 -6.72 -14.18
C ILE A 108 -5.12 -8.22 -13.98
N LEU A 109 -6.15 -9.06 -14.16
CA LEU A 109 -6.07 -10.49 -13.91
C LEU A 109 -5.21 -11.22 -14.94
N GLY A 110 -5.22 -10.76 -16.20
CA GLY A 110 -4.40 -11.34 -17.28
C GLY A 110 -2.90 -11.25 -17.02
N SER A 111 -2.47 -10.26 -16.25
CA SER A 111 -1.05 -10.06 -15.91
C SER A 111 -0.56 -10.88 -14.70
N MET A 112 -1.41 -11.68 -14.07
CA MET A 112 -1.01 -12.43 -12.86
C MET A 112 0.11 -13.46 -13.10
N ALA A 113 0.30 -13.89 -14.35
CA ALA A 113 1.37 -14.80 -14.76
C ALA A 113 2.65 -14.06 -15.17
N ASP A 114 2.60 -12.73 -15.33
CA ASP A 114 3.73 -11.92 -15.79
C ASP A 114 4.70 -11.61 -14.65
N ASP A 115 5.95 -11.33 -14.97
CA ASP A 115 6.94 -10.87 -13.99
C ASP A 115 6.59 -9.50 -13.40
N TYR A 116 5.90 -8.67 -14.18
CA TYR A 116 5.39 -7.35 -13.79
C TYR A 116 3.87 -7.36 -13.84
N THR A 117 3.24 -7.57 -12.69
CA THR A 117 1.79 -7.62 -12.62
C THR A 117 1.17 -6.22 -12.71
N ASN A 118 -0.04 -6.15 -13.24
CA ASN A 118 -0.81 -4.90 -13.30
C ASN A 118 -1.58 -4.60 -11.99
N PHE A 119 -1.40 -5.47 -10.98
CA PHE A 119 -2.14 -5.36 -9.71
C PHE A 119 -1.95 -4.03 -8.99
N ILE A 120 -0.75 -3.44 -9.11
CA ILE A 120 -0.43 -2.17 -8.45
C ILE A 120 -1.27 -0.99 -8.98
N THR A 121 -1.69 -1.03 -10.24
CA THR A 121 -2.49 0.05 -10.85
C THR A 121 -3.83 0.24 -10.15
N LEU A 122 -4.35 -0.79 -9.47
CA LEU A 122 -5.55 -0.68 -8.64
C LEU A 122 -5.44 0.31 -7.47
N PHE A 123 -4.24 0.67 -7.06
CA PHE A 123 -4.01 1.50 -5.87
C PHE A 123 -3.47 2.89 -6.20
N THR A 124 -3.10 3.14 -7.46
CA THR A 124 -2.42 4.36 -7.86
C THR A 124 -3.26 5.29 -8.74
N GLU A 125 -4.44 4.86 -9.20
CA GLU A 125 -5.31 5.66 -10.05
C GLU A 125 -5.84 6.91 -9.34
N PHE A 126 -6.28 6.77 -8.11
CA PHE A 126 -6.67 7.94 -7.32
C PHE A 126 -5.47 8.45 -6.52
N PRO A 127 -4.93 9.58 -6.53
CA PRO A 127 -5.32 10.84 -7.15
C PRO A 127 -4.73 11.08 -8.56
N PHE A 128 -4.06 10.10 -9.18
CA PHE A 128 -3.44 10.25 -10.49
C PHE A 128 -4.44 10.81 -11.54
N CYS A 129 -5.67 10.32 -11.53
CA CYS A 129 -6.76 10.80 -12.39
C CYS A 129 -7.15 12.28 -12.20
N LEU A 130 -6.69 12.94 -11.13
CA LEU A 130 -6.97 14.35 -10.83
C LEU A 130 -5.83 15.29 -11.23
N THR A 131 -4.79 14.77 -11.83
CA THR A 131 -3.56 15.48 -12.17
C THR A 131 -3.29 15.45 -13.69
N ASP A 132 -2.15 15.94 -14.11
CA ASP A 132 -1.76 16.01 -15.52
C ASP A 132 -1.28 14.68 -16.09
N HIS A 133 -1.43 13.58 -15.36
CA HIS A 133 -1.03 12.22 -15.76
C HIS A 133 0.47 12.10 -16.12
N THR A 134 1.32 12.79 -15.40
CA THR A 134 2.78 12.69 -15.57
C THR A 134 3.37 11.57 -14.73
N GLY A 135 4.64 11.22 -14.98
CA GLY A 135 5.36 10.28 -14.12
C GLY A 135 5.51 10.77 -12.68
N ASP A 136 5.62 12.09 -12.48
CA ASP A 136 5.68 12.72 -11.16
C ASP A 136 4.35 12.55 -10.42
N ASP A 137 3.23 12.67 -11.11
CA ASP A 137 1.89 12.43 -10.56
C ASP A 137 1.70 10.98 -10.15
N TYR A 138 2.24 10.04 -10.93
CA TYR A 138 2.23 8.63 -10.60
C TYR A 138 3.02 8.34 -9.31
N SER A 139 4.21 8.91 -9.16
CA SER A 139 5.01 8.82 -7.93
C SER A 139 4.27 9.44 -6.74
N PHE A 140 3.64 10.60 -6.94
CA PHE A 140 2.82 11.25 -5.93
C PHE A 140 1.64 10.37 -5.49
N SER A 141 0.97 9.71 -6.43
CA SER A 141 -0.16 8.80 -6.14
C SER A 141 0.26 7.64 -5.24
N GLN A 142 1.46 7.09 -5.42
CA GLN A 142 2.00 6.07 -4.53
C GLN A 142 2.22 6.61 -3.10
N VAL A 143 2.82 7.78 -2.97
CA VAL A 143 3.06 8.42 -1.67
C VAL A 143 1.72 8.72 -0.97
N PHE A 144 0.73 9.16 -1.72
CA PHE A 144 -0.56 9.50 -1.16
C PHE A 144 -1.34 8.26 -0.70
N CYS A 145 -1.44 7.23 -1.54
CA CYS A 145 -2.31 6.08 -1.31
C CYS A 145 -1.65 4.92 -0.56
N ILE A 146 -0.36 4.65 -0.83
CA ILE A 146 0.30 3.42 -0.35
C ILE A 146 1.12 3.68 0.91
N LEU A 147 1.79 4.82 0.99
CA LEU A 147 2.65 5.17 2.13
C LEU A 147 1.93 5.12 3.48
N PRO A 148 0.66 5.57 3.65
CA PRO A 148 -0.03 5.48 4.94
C PRO A 148 -0.09 4.05 5.49
N THR A 149 -0.37 3.08 4.62
CA THR A 149 -0.43 1.67 4.99
C THR A 149 0.93 1.14 5.43
N LEU A 150 1.98 1.48 4.68
CA LEU A 150 3.35 1.12 5.02
C LEU A 150 3.77 1.71 6.37
N LEU A 151 3.49 2.99 6.61
CA LEU A 151 3.82 3.67 7.87
C LEU A 151 3.08 3.08 9.07
N VAL A 152 1.82 2.69 8.89
CA VAL A 152 1.02 2.04 9.96
C VAL A 152 1.63 0.69 10.33
N LEU A 153 2.03 -0.14 9.36
CA LEU A 153 2.64 -1.44 9.64
C LEU A 153 4.03 -1.28 10.28
N LEU A 154 4.82 -0.33 9.80
CA LEU A 154 6.12 0.02 10.43
C LEU A 154 5.93 0.50 11.87
N ALA A 155 4.95 1.34 12.11
CA ALA A 155 4.62 1.80 13.47
C ALA A 155 4.23 0.61 14.37
N GLY A 156 3.44 -0.32 13.85
CA GLY A 156 3.09 -1.56 14.54
C GLY A 156 4.32 -2.40 14.88
N LEU A 157 5.27 -2.54 13.94
CA LEU A 157 6.54 -3.24 14.18
C LEU A 157 7.35 -2.58 15.30
N VAL A 158 7.50 -1.26 15.27
CA VAL A 158 8.22 -0.52 16.33
C VAL A 158 7.55 -0.73 17.68
N VAL A 159 6.20 -0.64 17.74
CA VAL A 159 5.45 -0.90 18.98
C VAL A 159 5.67 -2.33 19.45
N LYS A 160 5.57 -3.32 18.56
CA LYS A 160 5.72 -4.75 18.89
C LYS A 160 7.12 -5.08 19.40
N VAL A 161 8.15 -4.58 18.74
CA VAL A 161 9.53 -4.74 19.17
C VAL A 161 9.75 -4.08 20.54
N GLY A 162 9.23 -2.87 20.75
CA GLY A 162 9.30 -2.20 22.05
C GLY A 162 8.59 -2.97 23.17
N GLN A 163 7.50 -3.70 22.86
CA GLN A 163 6.82 -4.58 23.80
C GLN A 163 7.68 -5.81 24.16
N ILE A 164 8.27 -6.46 23.15
CA ILE A 164 9.13 -7.65 23.32
C ILE A 164 10.39 -7.31 24.13
N LEU A 165 10.99 -6.16 23.86
CA LEU A 165 12.20 -5.68 24.56
C LEU A 165 11.91 -5.05 25.93
N ASN A 166 10.64 -4.97 26.33
CA ASN A 166 10.21 -4.32 27.58
C ASN A 166 10.76 -2.91 27.79
N VAL A 167 10.76 -2.11 26.70
CA VAL A 167 11.32 -0.74 26.74
C VAL A 167 10.49 0.13 27.70
N GLU A 168 11.17 0.76 28.70
CA GLU A 168 10.52 1.62 29.69
C GLU A 168 9.90 2.88 29.05
N ASN A 169 10.67 3.59 28.24
CA ASN A 169 10.27 4.83 27.56
C ASN A 169 9.69 4.58 26.16
N ARG A 170 8.56 3.91 26.09
CA ARG A 170 7.92 3.49 24.82
C ARG A 170 7.71 4.62 23.82
N ARG A 171 7.34 5.83 24.28
CA ARG A 171 7.11 6.99 23.40
C ARG A 171 8.38 7.48 22.74
N TYR A 172 9.48 7.63 23.49
CA TYR A 172 10.78 8.04 22.93
C TYR A 172 11.32 6.99 21.98
N TYR A 173 11.23 5.70 22.37
CA TYR A 173 11.62 4.59 21.51
C TYR A 173 10.83 4.61 20.19
N PHE A 174 9.53 4.83 20.26
CA PHE A 174 8.66 4.92 19.08
C PHE A 174 9.07 6.10 18.18
N LEU A 175 9.23 7.30 18.74
CA LEU A 175 9.67 8.47 17.98
C LEU A 175 11.02 8.23 17.30
N PHE A 176 11.98 7.66 18.03
CA PHE A 176 13.29 7.32 17.48
C PHE A 176 13.18 6.32 16.32
N GLY A 177 12.45 5.23 16.50
CA GLY A 177 12.24 4.22 15.46
C GLY A 177 11.55 4.78 14.21
N MET A 178 10.50 5.58 14.39
CA MET A 178 9.79 6.20 13.26
C MET A 178 10.63 7.26 12.56
N THR A 179 11.42 8.06 13.30
CA THR A 179 12.34 9.05 12.71
C THR A 179 13.44 8.36 11.91
N LEU A 180 14.04 7.29 12.45
CA LEU A 180 15.04 6.52 11.74
C LEU A 180 14.48 5.92 10.45
N THR A 181 13.26 5.39 10.50
CA THR A 181 12.57 4.84 9.33
C THR A 181 12.29 5.92 8.29
N ALA A 182 11.75 7.08 8.71
CA ALA A 182 11.45 8.20 7.81
C ALA A 182 12.72 8.80 7.18
N ALA A 183 13.85 8.78 7.91
CA ALA A 183 15.14 9.25 7.42
C ALA A 183 15.84 8.25 6.48
N TYR A 184 15.34 7.01 6.38
CA TYR A 184 16.00 5.96 5.60
C TYR A 184 16.00 6.28 4.10
N PRO A 185 17.17 6.42 3.46
CA PRO A 185 17.26 6.91 2.07
C PRO A 185 16.51 6.05 1.06
N PHE A 186 16.45 4.73 1.29
CA PHE A 186 15.76 3.81 0.38
C PHE A 186 14.26 4.12 0.26
N LEU A 187 13.57 4.45 1.36
CA LEU A 187 12.16 4.81 1.31
C LEU A 187 11.93 6.08 0.47
N ARG A 188 12.84 7.05 0.59
CA ARG A 188 12.78 8.29 -0.19
C ARG A 188 13.03 8.03 -1.67
N MET A 189 14.07 7.25 -2.01
CA MET A 189 14.38 6.89 -3.39
C MET A 189 13.25 6.08 -4.02
N SER A 190 12.70 5.10 -3.31
CA SER A 190 11.60 4.28 -3.81
C SER A 190 10.34 5.11 -4.08
N ALA A 191 10.06 6.14 -3.28
CA ALA A 191 8.97 7.08 -3.52
C ALA A 191 9.19 7.92 -4.77
N VAL A 192 10.38 8.53 -4.90
CA VAL A 192 10.74 9.37 -6.06
C VAL A 192 10.74 8.56 -7.36
N LEU A 193 11.19 7.32 -7.31
CA LEU A 193 11.31 6.45 -8.48
C LEU A 193 10.04 5.61 -8.73
N ALA A 194 8.97 5.83 -7.98
CA ALA A 194 7.70 5.10 -8.11
C ALA A 194 7.84 3.57 -8.10
N GLN A 195 8.69 3.05 -7.20
CA GLN A 195 8.97 1.63 -7.12
C GLN A 195 7.78 0.83 -6.56
N PRO A 196 7.39 -0.28 -7.19
CA PRO A 196 6.32 -1.16 -6.71
C PRO A 196 6.72 -1.97 -5.45
N ASP A 197 7.98 -1.90 -5.05
CA ASP A 197 8.54 -2.67 -3.93
C ASP A 197 7.85 -2.38 -2.58
N TRP A 198 7.16 -1.24 -2.46
CA TRP A 198 6.37 -0.92 -1.28
C TRP A 198 5.27 -1.94 -0.98
N PHE A 199 4.69 -2.58 -2.02
CA PHE A 199 3.74 -3.67 -1.80
C PHE A 199 4.39 -4.90 -1.18
N GLY A 200 5.59 -5.26 -1.64
CA GLY A 200 6.39 -6.31 -1.01
C GLY A 200 6.70 -6.01 0.45
N LEU A 201 7.04 -4.76 0.78
CA LEU A 201 7.28 -4.33 2.16
C LEU A 201 6.00 -4.36 3.00
N ILE A 202 4.86 -3.89 2.49
CA ILE A 202 3.58 -3.90 3.21
C ILE A 202 3.22 -5.33 3.63
N PHE A 203 3.21 -6.25 2.69
CA PHE A 203 2.83 -7.63 2.99
C PHE A 203 3.92 -8.36 3.77
N GLY A 204 5.20 -8.07 3.54
CA GLY A 204 6.31 -8.59 4.33
C GLY A 204 6.23 -8.15 5.80
N PHE A 205 5.95 -6.89 6.07
CA PHE A 205 5.75 -6.39 7.44
C PHE A 205 4.48 -6.95 8.09
N ALA A 206 3.41 -7.15 7.31
CA ALA A 206 2.22 -7.82 7.81
C ALA A 206 2.52 -9.27 8.25
N ILE A 207 3.24 -10.04 7.43
CA ILE A 207 3.66 -11.41 7.78
C ILE A 207 4.56 -11.38 9.01
N LEU A 208 5.55 -10.49 9.04
CA LEU A 208 6.47 -10.37 10.18
C LEU A 208 5.71 -10.09 11.48
N LEU A 209 4.80 -9.11 11.48
CA LEU A 209 3.96 -8.80 12.64
C LEU A 209 3.12 -9.98 13.11
N LEU A 210 2.53 -10.72 12.17
CA LEU A 210 1.68 -11.86 12.47
C LEU A 210 2.46 -13.08 12.94
N THR A 211 3.76 -13.16 12.66
CA THR A 211 4.61 -14.31 13.01
C THR A 211 5.49 -14.10 14.25
N MET A 212 5.74 -12.85 14.67
CA MET A 212 6.68 -12.54 15.79
C MET A 212 6.36 -13.25 17.11
N ASP A 213 5.09 -13.50 17.42
CA ASP A 213 4.67 -14.21 18.64
C ASP A 213 3.67 -15.35 18.31
N PHE A 214 3.78 -15.90 17.09
CA PHE A 214 2.92 -16.97 16.64
C PHE A 214 3.18 -18.25 17.46
N ARG A 215 2.11 -18.85 17.99
CA ARG A 215 2.17 -20.09 18.74
C ARG A 215 1.61 -21.22 17.91
N PHE A 216 2.43 -22.21 17.61
CA PHE A 216 2.02 -23.40 16.85
C PHE A 216 1.17 -24.40 17.65
N ASP A 217 1.13 -24.23 18.97
CA ASP A 217 0.32 -25.06 19.88
C ASP A 217 -1.16 -24.66 19.91
N ARG A 218 -1.53 -23.53 19.30
CA ARG A 218 -2.89 -23.01 19.24
C ARG A 218 -3.30 -22.73 17.81
N LEU A 219 -4.50 -23.18 17.45
CA LEU A 219 -5.14 -22.82 16.18
C LEU A 219 -5.64 -21.39 16.26
N GLU A 220 -4.99 -20.47 15.53
CA GLU A 220 -5.39 -19.08 15.35
C GLU A 220 -5.85 -18.85 13.90
N PRO A 221 -7.08 -19.27 13.53
CA PRO A 221 -7.51 -19.33 12.12
C PRO A 221 -7.50 -17.98 11.42
N VAL A 222 -7.83 -16.91 12.14
CA VAL A 222 -7.81 -15.54 11.59
C VAL A 222 -6.37 -15.11 11.26
N ARG A 223 -5.43 -15.34 12.18
CA ARG A 223 -4.02 -15.03 11.98
C ARG A 223 -3.43 -15.83 10.82
N PHE A 224 -3.72 -17.12 10.79
CA PHE A 224 -3.29 -17.99 9.68
C PHE A 224 -3.86 -17.54 8.33
N GLY A 225 -5.15 -17.21 8.29
CA GLY A 225 -5.80 -16.67 7.10
C GLY A 225 -5.17 -15.35 6.61
N LEU A 226 -4.83 -14.45 7.53
CA LEU A 226 -4.15 -13.20 7.18
C LEU A 226 -2.72 -13.42 6.66
N ILE A 227 -1.96 -14.37 7.24
CA ILE A 227 -0.63 -14.74 6.73
C ILE A 227 -0.76 -15.31 5.31
N PHE A 228 -1.72 -16.21 5.08
CA PHE A 228 -1.96 -16.78 3.76
C PHE A 228 -2.32 -15.69 2.74
N LEU A 229 -3.24 -14.77 3.07
CA LEU A 229 -3.62 -13.66 2.21
C LEU A 229 -2.45 -12.73 1.92
N ALA A 230 -1.63 -12.37 2.92
CA ALA A 230 -0.46 -11.53 2.72
C ALA A 230 0.58 -12.21 1.82
N THR A 231 0.80 -13.51 2.00
CA THR A 231 1.71 -14.29 1.15
C THR A 231 1.21 -14.36 -0.30
N ALA A 232 -0.08 -14.62 -0.50
CA ALA A 232 -0.69 -14.60 -1.82
C ALA A 232 -0.56 -13.20 -2.48
N ALA A 233 -0.77 -12.14 -1.71
CA ALA A 233 -0.66 -10.77 -2.20
C ALA A 233 0.78 -10.38 -2.60
N ILE A 234 1.81 -10.87 -1.91
CA ILE A 234 3.21 -10.69 -2.34
C ILE A 234 3.43 -11.31 -3.72
N ILE A 235 2.93 -12.54 -3.92
CA ILE A 235 3.06 -13.25 -5.20
C ILE A 235 2.36 -12.47 -6.32
N LEU A 236 1.17 -11.92 -6.04
CA LEU A 236 0.42 -11.11 -7.00
C LEU A 236 1.04 -9.74 -7.27
N ALA A 237 1.69 -9.14 -6.27
CA ALA A 237 2.28 -7.82 -6.41
C ALA A 237 3.57 -7.82 -7.24
N ARG A 238 4.41 -8.83 -7.04
CA ARG A 238 5.67 -8.94 -7.78
C ARG A 238 6.25 -10.35 -7.69
N ARG A 239 6.18 -11.09 -8.79
CA ARG A 239 6.73 -12.45 -8.87
C ARG A 239 8.25 -12.50 -8.63
N LEU A 240 8.98 -11.45 -9.05
CA LEU A 240 10.43 -11.32 -8.86
C LEU A 240 10.85 -11.05 -7.42
N SER A 241 9.99 -10.43 -6.58
CA SER A 241 10.34 -10.16 -5.17
C SER A 241 10.59 -11.42 -4.35
N LEU A 242 10.03 -12.56 -4.76
CA LEU A 242 10.27 -13.85 -4.10
C LEU A 242 11.63 -14.47 -4.43
N ILE A 243 12.27 -14.07 -5.52
CA ILE A 243 13.58 -14.63 -5.93
C ILE A 243 14.72 -13.96 -5.17
N HIS A 244 14.49 -12.77 -4.62
CA HIS A 244 15.49 -11.99 -3.89
C HIS A 244 15.37 -12.08 -2.35
N ILE A 245 14.41 -12.83 -1.84
CA ILE A 245 14.27 -13.16 -0.40
C ILE A 245 14.80 -14.57 -0.13
#